data_203e5b0cede112aa112c2957b69f38ca
#
_entry.id   203e5b0cede112aa112c2957b69f38ca
#
_cell.length_a   1.000
_cell.length_b   1.000
_cell.length_c   1.000
_cell.angle_alpha   90.00
_cell.angle_beta   90.00
_cell.angle_gamma   90.00
#
_symmetry.space_group_name_H-M   'P 1'
#
loop_
_entity.id
_entity.type
_entity.pdbx_description
1 polymer ?
#
loop_
_entity_poly.entity_id
_entity_poly.type
_entity_poly.pdbx_seq_one_letter_code
_entity_poly.pdbx_strand_id
1 'polypeptide(L)'
;MAKDYTSTLNLPSTSFAMRANLPQREPEMLKYWENMDLYARLQEQNADKPAFILHDGPPFSNGNIHMGTALNKMLKDFINKYKTMSGYRVPIVPGWDNHGMPIESAIIKKNKLDRKKMRTSEFRTACYKFAEKYVDIQRGQFKRLGVLADWEHPYLTMDPKFEAKEVEVFGEMFKKGYIYKGLKPVYWCPKDETALAEAEIEYATDTCTSIFVKFAVKDDAGKLSGICDLAKTYFVIWTTTTWTLPGNLAIALNPVESYVVVKAGEECYIVAEALCKKTMAAGGIEDYEILAAFPGNTFEYMKAQHPFLDRESLIVNADYVTMDSGTGCVHTAPGFGADDYITCKRYNIDIIVPVDDRGYQTADAGKYAGLYYAQSNEAILADMKESGALFASEEMSHEYPHCWRCKSPIIFRATTLLVGTKISSSVTNLLFSFVLPPILSVSCWGLALAFSFSLCC
;
A
#
# COMPACT_ATOMS: atom_id res chain seq x y z
N MET A 1 55.43 33.17 -35.42
CA MET A 1 55.29 32.04 -34.51
C MET A 1 55.65 32.51 -33.12
N ALA A 2 54.77 32.36 -32.16
CA ALA A 2 55.10 32.69 -30.77
C ALA A 2 56.17 31.72 -30.25
N LYS A 3 57.24 32.24 -29.66
CA LYS A 3 58.31 31.41 -29.09
C LYS A 3 57.73 30.57 -27.92
N ASP A 4 57.89 29.25 -28.01
CA ASP A 4 57.49 28.33 -26.92
C ASP A 4 58.55 28.38 -25.84
N TYR A 5 58.21 28.91 -24.66
CA TYR A 5 59.04 29.02 -23.48
C TYR A 5 58.78 27.87 -22.45
N THR A 6 58.01 26.86 -22.80
CA THR A 6 57.65 25.76 -21.91
C THR A 6 58.87 25.04 -21.34
N SER A 7 59.94 24.90 -22.14
CA SER A 7 61.18 24.23 -21.72
C SER A 7 62.04 25.06 -20.74
N THR A 8 61.72 26.36 -20.56
CA THR A 8 62.45 27.21 -19.61
C THR A 8 61.77 27.32 -18.25
N LEU A 9 60.63 26.67 -18.07
CA LEU A 9 59.88 26.69 -16.81
C LEU A 9 60.46 25.63 -15.85
N ASN A 10 60.82 26.11 -14.66
CA ASN A 10 61.30 25.23 -13.55
C ASN A 10 60.11 24.67 -12.77
N LEU A 11 59.31 23.86 -13.43
CA LEU A 11 58.18 23.18 -12.81
C LEU A 11 58.62 21.91 -12.10
N PRO A 12 58.03 21.60 -10.89
CA PRO A 12 58.31 20.36 -10.24
C PRO A 12 57.89 19.18 -11.12
N SER A 13 58.78 18.18 -11.28
CA SER A 13 58.47 16.96 -11.99
C SER A 13 58.11 15.85 -11.03
N THR A 14 57.13 15.05 -11.36
CA THR A 14 56.65 13.93 -10.54
C THR A 14 56.39 12.71 -11.43
N SER A 15 56.65 11.52 -10.92
CA SER A 15 56.25 10.26 -11.60
C SER A 15 54.75 9.98 -11.47
N PHE A 16 53.99 10.73 -10.67
CA PHE A 16 52.54 10.61 -10.63
C PHE A 16 51.92 11.10 -11.93
N ALA A 17 51.06 10.26 -12.47
CA ALA A 17 50.32 10.62 -13.68
C ALA A 17 49.36 11.79 -13.38
N MET A 18 49.41 12.86 -14.18
CA MET A 18 48.55 14.04 -14.09
C MET A 18 47.08 13.70 -14.35
N ARG A 19 46.80 12.61 -15.06
CA ARG A 19 45.43 12.10 -15.33
C ARG A 19 45.30 10.73 -14.67
N ALA A 20 44.21 10.53 -13.94
CA ALA A 20 43.91 9.28 -13.25
C ALA A 20 43.67 8.11 -14.24
N ASN A 21 43.13 8.39 -15.43
CA ASN A 21 42.81 7.41 -16.47
C ASN A 21 42.03 6.20 -15.93
N LEU A 22 41.00 6.47 -15.11
CA LEU A 22 40.25 5.46 -14.36
C LEU A 22 39.59 4.38 -15.25
N PRO A 23 39.00 4.70 -16.42
CA PRO A 23 38.41 3.69 -17.27
C PRO A 23 39.33 2.54 -17.65
N GLN A 24 40.65 2.80 -17.74
CA GLN A 24 41.69 1.80 -18.06
C GLN A 24 42.28 1.18 -16.78
N ARG A 25 42.56 2.01 -15.75
CA ARG A 25 43.25 1.54 -14.55
C ARG A 25 42.36 0.73 -13.61
N GLU A 26 41.08 1.07 -13.50
CA GLU A 26 40.16 0.33 -12.62
C GLU A 26 40.00 -1.15 -13.00
N PRO A 27 39.78 -1.52 -14.27
CA PRO A 27 39.75 -2.93 -14.68
C PRO A 27 41.02 -3.69 -14.34
N GLU A 28 42.20 -3.06 -14.52
CA GLU A 28 43.49 -3.67 -14.20
C GLU A 28 43.61 -3.90 -12.66
N MET A 29 43.20 -2.93 -11.86
CA MET A 29 43.19 -3.03 -10.40
C MET A 29 42.21 -4.11 -9.92
N LEU A 30 41.00 -4.19 -10.49
CA LEU A 30 40.04 -5.23 -10.15
C LEU A 30 40.56 -6.62 -10.48
N LYS A 31 41.20 -6.78 -11.64
CA LYS A 31 41.86 -8.04 -12.03
C LYS A 31 42.99 -8.41 -11.06
N TYR A 32 43.78 -7.43 -10.62
CA TYR A 32 44.83 -7.66 -9.62
C TYR A 32 44.22 -8.13 -8.30
N TRP A 33 43.13 -7.51 -7.80
CA TRP A 33 42.43 -7.92 -6.59
C TRP A 33 41.84 -9.33 -6.69
N GLU A 34 41.25 -9.66 -7.84
CA GLU A 34 40.70 -10.98 -8.11
C GLU A 34 41.79 -12.06 -8.14
N ASN A 35 42.91 -11.82 -8.84
CA ASN A 35 44.02 -12.76 -8.91
C ASN A 35 44.66 -13.07 -7.54
N MET A 36 44.63 -12.15 -6.61
CA MET A 36 45.17 -12.34 -5.26
C MET A 36 44.12 -12.82 -4.25
N ASP A 37 42.87 -12.97 -4.66
CA ASP A 37 41.72 -13.25 -3.80
C ASP A 37 41.67 -12.30 -2.60
N LEU A 38 41.63 -11.00 -2.90
CA LEU A 38 41.76 -9.95 -1.89
C LEU A 38 40.71 -10.11 -0.78
N TYR A 39 39.47 -10.46 -1.10
CA TYR A 39 38.42 -10.59 -0.09
C TYR A 39 38.73 -11.71 0.91
N ALA A 40 39.06 -12.91 0.43
CA ALA A 40 39.37 -14.02 1.31
C ALA A 40 40.61 -13.72 2.20
N ARG A 41 41.66 -13.14 1.62
CA ARG A 41 42.84 -12.72 2.39
C ARG A 41 42.55 -11.72 3.50
N LEU A 42 41.66 -10.75 3.25
CA LEU A 42 41.24 -9.78 4.27
C LEU A 42 40.41 -10.44 5.38
N GLN A 43 39.57 -11.42 5.06
CA GLN A 43 38.83 -12.20 6.04
C GLN A 43 39.79 -13.05 6.92
N GLU A 44 40.78 -13.68 6.31
CA GLU A 44 41.78 -14.49 7.00
C GLU A 44 42.68 -13.61 7.88
N GLN A 45 43.23 -12.52 7.33
CA GLN A 45 44.06 -11.57 8.06
C GLN A 45 43.38 -10.98 9.30
N ASN A 46 42.08 -10.76 9.22
CA ASN A 46 41.29 -10.15 10.27
C ASN A 46 40.49 -11.19 11.09
N ALA A 47 40.78 -12.49 10.98
CA ALA A 47 40.00 -13.56 11.58
C ALA A 47 39.79 -13.38 13.11
N ASP A 48 40.81 -12.94 13.80
CA ASP A 48 40.83 -12.72 15.26
C ASP A 48 40.34 -11.33 15.68
N LYS A 49 39.97 -10.48 14.74
CA LYS A 49 39.54 -9.11 15.02
C LYS A 49 38.03 -9.05 15.34
N PRO A 50 37.60 -8.01 16.07
CA PRO A 50 36.18 -7.80 16.31
C PRO A 50 35.38 -7.76 14.98
N ALA A 51 34.25 -8.45 14.93
CA ALA A 51 33.41 -8.46 13.74
C ALA A 51 32.63 -7.14 13.62
N PHE A 52 32.58 -6.60 12.40
CA PHE A 52 31.66 -5.54 12.02
C PHE A 52 30.79 -6.05 10.88
N ILE A 53 29.48 -6.16 11.13
CA ILE A 53 28.51 -6.68 10.17
C ILE A 53 27.58 -5.54 9.77
N LEU A 54 27.61 -5.16 8.50
CA LEU A 54 26.66 -4.25 7.89
C LEU A 54 25.72 -5.05 6.98
N HIS A 55 24.50 -5.25 7.46
CA HIS A 55 23.50 -5.95 6.64
C HIS A 55 23.05 -5.08 5.47
N ASP A 56 22.87 -5.71 4.31
CA ASP A 56 22.45 -5.04 3.08
C ASP A 56 21.12 -5.59 2.60
N GLY A 57 20.18 -4.70 2.25
CA GLY A 57 18.94 -5.08 1.60
C GLY A 57 19.21 -5.66 0.21
N PRO A 58 18.69 -6.86 -0.10
CA PRO A 58 18.93 -7.51 -1.37
C PRO A 58 18.21 -6.76 -2.51
N PRO A 59 18.90 -6.45 -3.64
CA PRO A 59 18.23 -5.88 -4.80
C PRO A 59 17.36 -6.92 -5.50
N PHE A 60 16.31 -6.46 -6.19
CA PHE A 60 15.56 -7.30 -7.10
C PHE A 60 16.40 -7.72 -8.31
N SER A 61 16.35 -9.01 -8.67
CA SER A 61 17.01 -9.55 -9.86
C SER A 61 16.14 -9.40 -11.11
N ASN A 62 15.71 -8.17 -11.42
CA ASN A 62 14.74 -7.88 -12.49
C ASN A 62 15.26 -7.04 -13.65
N GLY A 63 16.54 -6.64 -13.62
CA GLY A 63 17.16 -5.77 -14.61
C GLY A 63 18.63 -5.48 -14.30
N ASN A 64 19.24 -4.60 -15.09
CA ASN A 64 20.54 -4.02 -14.75
C ASN A 64 20.44 -3.17 -13.49
N ILE A 65 21.56 -2.99 -12.78
CA ILE A 65 21.61 -2.01 -11.68
C ILE A 65 21.36 -0.60 -12.21
N HIS A 66 20.66 0.20 -11.42
CA HIS A 66 20.46 1.63 -11.69
C HIS A 66 21.32 2.47 -10.72
N MET A 67 21.38 3.78 -10.95
CA MET A 67 22.20 4.68 -10.14
C MET A 67 21.90 4.60 -8.65
N GLY A 68 20.64 4.44 -8.27
CA GLY A 68 20.25 4.26 -6.85
C GLY A 68 20.82 2.98 -6.24
N THR A 69 20.80 1.86 -6.99
CA THR A 69 21.42 0.60 -6.55
C THR A 69 22.94 0.75 -6.43
N ALA A 70 23.59 1.38 -7.42
CA ALA A 70 25.01 1.65 -7.38
C ALA A 70 25.40 2.53 -6.18
N LEU A 71 24.68 3.63 -5.95
CA LEU A 71 24.91 4.53 -4.81
C LEU A 71 24.77 3.79 -3.47
N ASN A 72 23.71 3.01 -3.28
CA ASN A 72 23.49 2.23 -2.07
C ASN A 72 24.67 1.28 -1.78
N LYS A 73 25.08 0.49 -2.78
CA LYS A 73 26.21 -0.46 -2.64
C LYS A 73 27.53 0.24 -2.40
N MET A 74 27.81 1.33 -3.11
CA MET A 74 29.06 2.08 -2.98
C MET A 74 29.20 2.71 -1.58
N LEU A 75 28.15 3.33 -1.04
CA LEU A 75 28.17 3.91 0.31
C LEU A 75 28.45 2.85 1.38
N LYS A 76 27.84 1.69 1.27
CA LYS A 76 28.09 0.57 2.19
C LYS A 76 29.50 0.00 2.02
N ASP A 77 29.98 -0.11 0.79
CA ASP A 77 31.35 -0.57 0.50
C ASP A 77 32.40 0.36 1.07
N PHE A 78 32.18 1.68 1.05
CA PHE A 78 33.07 2.64 1.71
C PHE A 78 33.16 2.39 3.22
N ILE A 79 32.02 2.17 3.89
CA ILE A 79 31.98 1.85 5.31
C ILE A 79 32.70 0.54 5.60
N ASN A 80 32.44 -0.49 4.81
CA ASN A 80 33.04 -1.81 4.96
C ASN A 80 34.56 -1.77 4.77
N LYS A 81 35.05 -1.10 3.74
CA LYS A 81 36.48 -0.91 3.49
C LYS A 81 37.16 -0.10 4.61
N TYR A 82 36.50 0.98 5.04
CA TYR A 82 36.98 1.77 6.16
C TYR A 82 37.13 0.93 7.45
N LYS A 83 36.12 0.15 7.79
CA LYS A 83 36.14 -0.74 8.94
C LYS A 83 37.20 -1.83 8.82
N THR A 84 37.36 -2.43 7.64
CA THR A 84 38.42 -3.40 7.37
C THR A 84 39.82 -2.78 7.61
N MET A 85 40.06 -1.59 7.06
CA MET A 85 41.33 -0.86 7.26
C MET A 85 41.55 -0.41 8.72
N SER A 86 40.43 -0.23 9.46
CA SER A 86 40.50 0.11 10.91
C SER A 86 40.65 -1.11 11.81
N GLY A 87 40.91 -2.30 11.26
CA GLY A 87 41.23 -3.50 12.04
C GLY A 87 40.01 -4.31 12.47
N TYR A 88 38.91 -4.24 11.76
CA TYR A 88 37.73 -5.12 11.97
C TYR A 88 37.72 -6.25 10.97
N ARG A 89 37.16 -7.39 11.36
CA ARG A 89 36.72 -8.43 10.42
C ARG A 89 35.35 -8.01 9.89
N VAL A 90 35.25 -7.87 8.57
CA VAL A 90 34.01 -7.41 7.90
C VAL A 90 33.51 -8.46 6.91
N PRO A 91 32.77 -9.47 7.38
CA PRO A 91 32.15 -10.45 6.47
C PRO A 91 30.97 -9.82 5.74
N ILE A 92 30.95 -9.94 4.42
CA ILE A 92 29.91 -9.37 3.56
C ILE A 92 29.33 -10.50 2.70
N VAL A 93 28.11 -10.91 3.00
CA VAL A 93 27.37 -11.89 2.21
C VAL A 93 26.38 -11.12 1.33
N PRO A 94 26.59 -11.07 0.01
CA PRO A 94 25.65 -10.43 -0.89
C PRO A 94 24.39 -11.28 -1.04
N GLY A 95 23.28 -10.65 -1.39
CA GLY A 95 22.02 -11.36 -1.63
C GLY A 95 21.18 -10.72 -2.70
N TRP A 96 20.15 -11.46 -3.15
CA TRP A 96 19.15 -10.99 -4.12
C TRP A 96 17.76 -11.39 -3.69
N ASP A 97 16.82 -10.45 -3.92
CA ASP A 97 15.38 -10.72 -3.87
C ASP A 97 14.92 -11.17 -5.25
N ASN A 98 14.47 -12.42 -5.34
CA ASN A 98 14.23 -13.10 -6.61
C ASN A 98 12.75 -13.35 -6.90
N HIS A 99 11.84 -12.89 -6.03
CA HIS A 99 10.42 -13.21 -6.10
C HIS A 99 9.52 -11.99 -6.33
N GLY A 100 8.24 -12.29 -6.54
CA GLY A 100 7.14 -11.36 -6.56
C GLY A 100 6.99 -10.53 -7.82
N MET A 101 6.12 -9.57 -7.75
CA MET A 101 5.69 -8.72 -8.86
C MET A 101 6.83 -8.00 -9.60
N PRO A 102 7.93 -7.56 -8.97
CA PRO A 102 9.03 -6.94 -9.69
C PRO A 102 9.67 -7.86 -10.75
N ILE A 103 9.75 -9.15 -10.47
CA ILE A 103 10.26 -10.15 -11.42
C ILE A 103 9.20 -10.49 -12.45
N GLU A 104 7.97 -10.78 -12.02
CA GLU A 104 6.85 -11.15 -12.88
C GLU A 104 6.53 -10.07 -13.91
N SER A 105 6.39 -8.82 -13.48
CA SER A 105 6.12 -7.69 -14.37
C SER A 105 7.25 -7.44 -15.36
N ALA A 106 8.50 -7.60 -14.92
CA ALA A 106 9.66 -7.43 -15.79
C ALA A 106 9.73 -8.49 -16.91
N ILE A 107 9.47 -9.76 -16.56
CA ILE A 107 9.50 -10.84 -17.58
C ILE A 107 8.31 -10.76 -18.53
N ILE A 108 7.11 -10.44 -18.02
CA ILE A 108 5.90 -10.26 -18.84
C ILE A 108 6.17 -9.16 -19.87
N LYS A 109 6.64 -7.99 -19.42
CA LYS A 109 6.94 -6.85 -20.30
C LYS A 109 8.03 -7.18 -21.33
N LYS A 110 9.13 -7.79 -20.87
CA LYS A 110 10.30 -8.06 -21.73
C LYS A 110 10.03 -9.14 -22.77
N ASN A 111 9.36 -10.23 -22.37
CA ASN A 111 9.14 -11.40 -23.21
C ASN A 111 7.73 -11.41 -23.83
N LYS A 112 6.91 -10.36 -23.57
CA LYS A 112 5.51 -10.24 -24.04
C LYS A 112 4.69 -11.49 -23.68
N LEU A 113 4.88 -12.01 -22.46
CA LEU A 113 4.18 -13.19 -21.98
C LEU A 113 2.73 -12.84 -21.61
N ASP A 114 1.83 -13.77 -21.89
CA ASP A 114 0.45 -13.72 -21.39
C ASP A 114 0.30 -14.76 -20.27
N ARG A 115 0.37 -14.30 -19.00
CA ARG A 115 0.27 -15.15 -17.82
C ARG A 115 -1.04 -15.96 -17.80
N LYS A 116 -2.13 -15.39 -18.35
CA LYS A 116 -3.46 -16.05 -18.37
C LYS A 116 -3.53 -17.25 -19.33
N LYS A 117 -2.61 -17.32 -20.31
CA LYS A 117 -2.51 -18.41 -21.30
C LYS A 117 -1.46 -19.46 -20.95
N MET A 118 -0.71 -19.27 -19.88
CA MET A 118 0.37 -20.18 -19.46
C MET A 118 -0.07 -20.99 -18.24
N ARG A 119 0.46 -22.22 -18.12
CA ARG A 119 0.37 -22.96 -16.86
C ARG A 119 1.21 -22.27 -15.79
N THR A 120 0.72 -22.24 -14.56
CA THR A 120 1.43 -21.60 -13.42
C THR A 120 2.86 -22.11 -13.26
N SER A 121 3.09 -23.42 -13.41
CA SER A 121 4.43 -24.02 -13.32
C SER A 121 5.39 -23.53 -14.41
N GLU A 122 4.89 -23.33 -15.63
CA GLU A 122 5.69 -22.80 -16.74
C GLU A 122 6.08 -21.35 -16.51
N PHE A 123 5.12 -20.55 -16.04
CA PHE A 123 5.35 -19.15 -15.70
C PHE A 123 6.36 -19.03 -14.55
N ARG A 124 6.22 -19.81 -13.47
CA ARG A 124 7.18 -19.83 -12.34
C ARG A 124 8.58 -20.21 -12.81
N THR A 125 8.71 -21.23 -13.67
CA THR A 125 10.01 -21.64 -14.24
C THR A 125 10.63 -20.51 -15.09
N ALA A 126 9.81 -19.78 -15.85
CA ALA A 126 10.28 -18.65 -16.63
C ALA A 126 10.77 -17.50 -15.72
N CYS A 127 10.06 -17.19 -14.66
CA CYS A 127 10.47 -16.19 -13.65
C CYS A 127 11.79 -16.59 -12.99
N TYR A 128 11.92 -17.85 -12.56
CA TYR A 128 13.15 -18.37 -11.94
C TYR A 128 14.37 -18.17 -12.85
N LYS A 129 14.31 -18.63 -14.10
CA LYS A 129 15.40 -18.47 -15.07
C LYS A 129 15.71 -17.02 -15.39
N PHE A 130 14.68 -16.16 -15.38
CA PHE A 130 14.86 -14.74 -15.58
C PHE A 130 15.62 -14.11 -14.41
N ALA A 131 15.22 -14.41 -13.17
CA ALA A 131 15.86 -13.92 -11.96
C ALA A 131 17.32 -14.39 -11.87
N GLU A 132 17.58 -15.69 -12.09
CA GLU A 132 18.93 -16.28 -12.10
C GLU A 132 19.87 -15.56 -13.06
N LYS A 133 19.40 -15.32 -14.29
CA LYS A 133 20.17 -14.54 -15.28
C LYS A 133 20.56 -13.16 -14.78
N TYR A 134 19.66 -12.45 -14.10
CA TYR A 134 19.96 -11.10 -13.60
C TYR A 134 20.80 -11.09 -12.34
N VAL A 135 20.79 -12.14 -11.53
CA VAL A 135 21.77 -12.34 -10.46
C VAL A 135 23.19 -12.29 -11.03
N ASP A 136 23.47 -13.05 -12.10
CA ASP A 136 24.81 -13.09 -12.70
C ASP A 136 25.20 -11.75 -13.33
N ILE A 137 24.28 -11.12 -14.04
CA ILE A 137 24.52 -9.80 -14.64
C ILE A 137 24.83 -8.76 -13.55
N GLN A 138 24.02 -8.67 -12.52
CA GLN A 138 24.22 -7.71 -11.44
C GLN A 138 25.48 -8.00 -10.62
N ARG A 139 25.81 -9.28 -10.38
CA ARG A 139 27.08 -9.70 -9.75
C ARG A 139 28.27 -9.11 -10.52
N GLY A 140 28.29 -9.28 -11.84
CA GLY A 140 29.31 -8.69 -12.69
C GLY A 140 29.38 -7.16 -12.61
N GLN A 141 28.22 -6.52 -12.56
CA GLN A 141 28.11 -5.06 -12.44
C GLN A 141 28.62 -4.56 -11.07
N PHE A 142 28.31 -5.24 -9.97
CA PHE A 142 28.84 -4.90 -8.64
C PHE A 142 30.34 -5.17 -8.51
N LYS A 143 30.82 -6.29 -9.06
CA LYS A 143 32.28 -6.54 -9.16
C LYS A 143 32.98 -5.42 -9.95
N ARG A 144 32.38 -4.93 -11.04
CA ARG A 144 32.91 -3.79 -11.83
C ARG A 144 32.97 -2.48 -11.04
N LEU A 145 32.03 -2.25 -10.09
CA LEU A 145 32.10 -1.11 -9.16
C LEU A 145 33.17 -1.26 -8.08
N GLY A 146 33.84 -2.40 -8.01
CA GLY A 146 34.85 -2.68 -7.00
C GLY A 146 34.33 -3.03 -5.61
N VAL A 147 33.05 -3.40 -5.52
CA VAL A 147 32.45 -3.84 -4.24
C VAL A 147 33.07 -5.17 -3.81
N LEU A 148 33.60 -5.22 -2.60
CA LEU A 148 34.20 -6.43 -2.00
C LEU A 148 33.14 -7.20 -1.22
N ALA A 149 32.92 -8.47 -1.57
CA ALA A 149 31.97 -9.36 -0.90
C ALA A 149 32.28 -10.83 -1.25
N ASP A 150 31.65 -11.78 -0.54
CA ASP A 150 31.67 -13.20 -0.91
C ASP A 150 30.72 -13.46 -2.10
N TRP A 151 31.18 -13.15 -3.29
CA TRP A 151 30.38 -13.27 -4.50
C TRP A 151 30.09 -14.70 -4.94
N GLU A 152 30.83 -15.67 -4.39
CA GLU A 152 30.67 -17.08 -4.75
C GLU A 152 29.59 -17.78 -3.89
N HIS A 153 29.31 -17.25 -2.70
CA HIS A 153 28.31 -17.79 -1.78
C HIS A 153 27.25 -16.75 -1.40
N PRO A 154 26.51 -16.18 -2.37
CA PRO A 154 25.43 -15.27 -2.09
C PRO A 154 24.23 -16.01 -1.47
N TYR A 155 23.36 -15.29 -0.77
CA TYR A 155 22.01 -15.82 -0.51
C TYR A 155 21.05 -15.39 -1.60
N LEU A 156 20.18 -16.31 -2.01
CA LEU A 156 19.13 -16.08 -2.98
C LEU A 156 17.78 -16.42 -2.33
N THR A 157 16.81 -15.51 -2.36
CA THR A 157 15.51 -15.79 -1.76
C THR A 157 14.77 -16.92 -2.47
N MET A 158 15.14 -17.23 -3.73
CA MET A 158 14.64 -18.38 -4.50
C MET A 158 15.37 -19.71 -4.20
N ASP A 159 16.35 -19.72 -3.31
CA ASP A 159 17.00 -20.97 -2.89
C ASP A 159 16.01 -21.81 -2.05
N PRO A 160 15.79 -23.10 -2.37
CA PRO A 160 14.87 -23.94 -1.59
C PRO A 160 15.16 -23.98 -0.09
N LYS A 161 16.43 -23.84 0.32
CA LYS A 161 16.79 -23.76 1.75
C LYS A 161 16.33 -22.45 2.38
N PHE A 162 16.38 -21.36 1.63
CA PHE A 162 15.90 -20.07 2.09
C PHE A 162 14.39 -20.06 2.22
N GLU A 163 13.67 -20.54 1.18
CA GLU A 163 12.22 -20.69 1.21
C GLU A 163 11.75 -21.61 2.35
N ALA A 164 12.42 -22.74 2.58
CA ALA A 164 12.10 -23.64 3.67
C ALA A 164 12.24 -22.96 5.05
N LYS A 165 13.26 -22.10 5.21
CA LYS A 165 13.46 -21.34 6.45
C LYS A 165 12.38 -20.28 6.67
N GLU A 166 11.94 -19.61 5.61
CA GLU A 166 10.81 -18.68 5.68
C GLU A 166 9.52 -19.38 6.12
N VAL A 167 9.21 -20.54 5.53
CA VAL A 167 8.04 -21.36 5.92
C VAL A 167 8.14 -21.83 7.38
N GLU A 168 9.32 -22.22 7.85
CA GLU A 168 9.55 -22.61 9.24
C GLU A 168 9.25 -21.45 10.20
N VAL A 169 9.81 -20.26 9.93
CA VAL A 169 9.57 -19.05 10.74
C VAL A 169 8.11 -18.67 10.74
N PHE A 170 7.46 -18.69 9.57
CA PHE A 170 6.04 -18.43 9.43
C PHE A 170 5.22 -19.41 10.29
N GLY A 171 5.54 -20.70 10.24
CA GLY A 171 4.88 -21.73 11.05
C GLY A 171 5.01 -21.49 12.56
N GLU A 172 6.18 -21.06 13.03
CA GLU A 172 6.38 -20.72 14.44
C GLU A 172 5.58 -19.46 14.84
N MET A 173 5.49 -18.45 13.98
CA MET A 173 4.66 -17.28 14.23
C MET A 173 3.17 -17.65 14.30
N PHE A 174 2.71 -18.53 13.41
CA PHE A 174 1.33 -19.02 13.43
C PHE A 174 1.02 -19.79 14.71
N LYS A 175 1.88 -20.74 15.13
CA LYS A 175 1.73 -21.52 16.39
C LYS A 175 1.63 -20.63 17.62
N LYS A 176 2.34 -19.49 17.63
CA LYS A 176 2.29 -18.50 18.71
C LYS A 176 1.09 -17.57 18.64
N GLY A 177 0.20 -17.73 17.66
CA GLY A 177 -0.99 -16.89 17.47
C GLY A 177 -0.69 -15.47 16.95
N TYR A 178 0.50 -15.22 16.43
CA TYR A 178 0.87 -13.91 15.87
C TYR A 178 0.32 -13.70 14.46
N ILE A 179 -0.07 -14.77 13.79
CA ILE A 179 -0.63 -14.73 12.43
C ILE A 179 -1.96 -15.46 12.43
N TYR A 180 -2.97 -14.86 11.83
CA TYR A 180 -4.28 -15.48 11.62
C TYR A 180 -4.84 -15.11 10.25
N LYS A 181 -5.72 -15.95 9.71
CA LYS A 181 -6.45 -15.68 8.48
C LYS A 181 -7.67 -14.81 8.80
N GLY A 182 -7.80 -13.68 8.13
CA GLY A 182 -8.91 -12.75 8.34
C GLY A 182 -9.25 -11.96 7.09
N LEU A 183 -10.46 -11.39 7.07
CA LEU A 183 -10.91 -10.43 6.07
C LEU A 183 -10.56 -9.03 6.56
N LYS A 184 -9.91 -8.22 5.74
CA LYS A 184 -9.54 -6.84 6.09
C LYS A 184 -9.49 -5.96 4.85
N PRO A 185 -10.00 -4.73 4.88
CA PRO A 185 -9.83 -3.75 3.82
C PRO A 185 -8.36 -3.36 3.66
N VAL A 186 -7.90 -3.38 2.43
CA VAL A 186 -6.54 -2.98 2.04
C VAL A 186 -6.57 -2.22 0.72
N TYR A 187 -5.52 -1.50 0.42
CA TYR A 187 -5.30 -0.95 -0.91
C TYR A 187 -5.17 -2.09 -1.93
N TRP A 188 -5.93 -2.01 -2.99
CA TRP A 188 -6.01 -3.04 -4.02
C TRP A 188 -5.89 -2.43 -5.40
N CYS A 189 -5.00 -2.97 -6.23
CA CYS A 189 -4.90 -2.61 -7.63
C CYS A 189 -5.72 -3.59 -8.49
N PRO A 190 -6.88 -3.18 -9.05
CA PRO A 190 -7.70 -4.08 -9.87
C PRO A 190 -7.02 -4.49 -11.18
N LYS A 191 -6.11 -3.64 -11.70
CA LYS A 191 -5.37 -3.90 -12.93
C LYS A 191 -4.27 -4.94 -12.76
N ASP A 192 -3.54 -4.87 -11.65
CA ASP A 192 -2.47 -5.80 -11.32
C ASP A 192 -2.98 -6.99 -10.48
N GLU A 193 -4.26 -6.96 -10.06
CA GLU A 193 -4.94 -7.98 -9.23
C GLU A 193 -4.13 -8.28 -7.95
N THR A 194 -3.68 -7.24 -7.24
CA THR A 194 -2.81 -7.38 -6.07
C THR A 194 -3.11 -6.34 -4.98
N ALA A 195 -2.87 -6.73 -3.73
CA ALA A 195 -2.81 -5.80 -2.61
C ALA A 195 -1.56 -4.91 -2.72
N LEU A 196 -1.64 -3.71 -2.16
CA LEU A 196 -0.55 -2.75 -2.10
C LEU A 196 -0.28 -2.35 -0.65
N ALA A 197 1.01 -2.19 -0.33
CA ALA A 197 1.42 -1.51 0.88
C ALA A 197 1.32 0.02 0.70
N GLU A 198 1.28 0.76 1.80
CA GLU A 198 1.22 2.23 1.76
C GLU A 198 2.39 2.86 0.98
N ALA A 199 3.59 2.29 1.09
CA ALA A 199 4.77 2.72 0.35
C ALA A 199 4.71 2.43 -1.17
N GLU A 200 3.72 1.69 -1.63
CA GLU A 200 3.50 1.34 -3.03
C GLU A 200 2.38 2.18 -3.69
N ILE A 201 1.99 3.26 -3.02
CA ILE A 201 0.93 4.17 -3.46
C ILE A 201 1.55 5.51 -3.82
N GLU A 202 1.10 6.06 -4.93
CA GLU A 202 1.39 7.43 -5.34
C GLU A 202 0.07 8.20 -5.42
N TYR A 203 0.07 9.45 -5.00
CA TYR A 203 -1.12 10.30 -5.12
C TYR A 203 -1.04 11.12 -6.40
N ALA A 204 -2.17 11.23 -7.08
CA ALA A 204 -2.35 12.07 -8.24
C ALA A 204 -3.72 12.75 -8.17
N THR A 205 -3.82 13.93 -8.79
CA THR A 205 -5.06 14.69 -8.83
C THR A 205 -6.03 14.04 -9.80
N ASP A 206 -7.19 13.60 -9.29
CA ASP A 206 -8.30 13.07 -10.09
C ASP A 206 -9.54 13.96 -9.92
N THR A 207 -10.35 14.00 -10.97
CA THR A 207 -11.66 14.66 -10.94
C THR A 207 -12.76 13.61 -10.79
N CYS A 208 -13.66 13.83 -9.85
CA CYS A 208 -14.81 12.95 -9.62
C CYS A 208 -16.08 13.75 -9.38
N THR A 209 -17.23 13.09 -9.54
CA THR A 209 -18.52 13.62 -9.13
C THR A 209 -18.80 13.17 -7.70
N SER A 210 -18.78 14.09 -6.76
CA SER A 210 -19.30 13.84 -5.42
C SER A 210 -20.82 13.92 -5.42
N ILE A 211 -21.45 13.10 -4.58
CA ILE A 211 -22.91 13.01 -4.55
C ILE A 211 -23.44 13.06 -3.13
N PHE A 212 -24.60 13.67 -3.00
CA PHE A 212 -25.43 13.67 -1.80
C PHE A 212 -26.63 12.75 -2.03
N VAL A 213 -26.86 11.78 -1.15
CA VAL A 213 -27.84 10.72 -1.36
C VAL A 213 -28.81 10.62 -0.20
N LYS A 214 -30.10 10.56 -0.51
CA LYS A 214 -31.19 10.39 0.46
C LYS A 214 -31.36 8.91 0.82
N PHE A 215 -31.32 8.61 2.10
CA PHE A 215 -31.66 7.31 2.68
C PHE A 215 -32.91 7.46 3.52
N ALA A 216 -34.03 6.91 3.06
CA ALA A 216 -35.30 7.05 3.74
C ALA A 216 -35.27 6.41 5.14
N VAL A 217 -35.76 7.11 6.13
CA VAL A 217 -35.93 6.56 7.48
C VAL A 217 -36.97 5.45 7.43
N LYS A 218 -36.58 4.23 7.85
CA LYS A 218 -37.46 3.06 7.88
C LYS A 218 -37.99 2.75 9.28
N ASP A 219 -37.11 2.92 10.28
CA ASP A 219 -37.46 2.71 11.69
C ASP A 219 -36.67 3.75 12.51
N ASP A 220 -37.41 4.61 13.20
CA ASP A 220 -36.86 5.64 14.06
C ASP A 220 -36.80 5.23 15.53
N ALA A 221 -37.24 4.03 15.87
CA ALA A 221 -37.40 3.56 17.26
C ALA A 221 -38.23 4.54 18.16
N GLY A 222 -39.17 5.28 17.55
CA GLY A 222 -40.00 6.26 18.21
C GLY A 222 -39.35 7.60 18.55
N LYS A 223 -38.14 7.86 18.09
CA LYS A 223 -37.32 9.05 18.44
C LYS A 223 -37.74 10.32 17.70
N LEU A 224 -38.39 10.19 16.53
CA LEU A 224 -38.87 11.32 15.73
C LEU A 224 -40.40 11.50 15.80
N SER A 225 -41.08 10.78 16.70
CA SER A 225 -42.53 10.83 16.86
C SER A 225 -43.03 12.25 17.14
N GLY A 226 -43.98 12.73 16.35
CA GLY A 226 -44.55 14.07 16.48
C GLY A 226 -43.66 15.22 15.94
N ILE A 227 -42.50 14.93 15.41
CA ILE A 227 -41.57 15.93 14.83
C ILE A 227 -41.74 16.01 13.30
N CYS A 228 -41.73 14.85 12.61
CA CYS A 228 -41.82 14.80 11.17
C CYS A 228 -42.55 13.53 10.70
N ASP A 229 -42.96 13.53 9.42
CA ASP A 229 -43.50 12.36 8.75
C ASP A 229 -42.35 11.43 8.31
N LEU A 230 -42.25 10.25 8.96
CA LEU A 230 -41.18 9.28 8.68
C LEU A 230 -41.15 8.85 7.22
N ALA A 231 -42.30 8.76 6.57
CA ALA A 231 -42.38 8.36 5.15
C ALA A 231 -41.71 9.37 4.20
N LYS A 232 -41.49 10.59 4.68
CA LYS A 232 -40.85 11.69 3.94
C LYS A 232 -39.58 12.20 4.65
N THR A 233 -38.97 11.38 5.49
CA THR A 233 -37.75 11.74 6.25
C THR A 233 -36.55 10.94 5.79
N TYR A 234 -35.42 11.62 5.59
CA TYR A 234 -34.21 11.04 5.01
C TYR A 234 -32.95 11.44 5.78
N PHE A 235 -32.04 10.51 6.00
CA PHE A 235 -30.65 10.85 6.21
C PHE A 235 -30.00 11.23 4.87
N VAL A 236 -29.25 12.31 4.82
CA VAL A 236 -28.52 12.71 3.61
C VAL A 236 -27.04 12.40 3.84
N ILE A 237 -26.53 11.41 3.11
CA ILE A 237 -25.08 11.08 3.14
C ILE A 237 -24.36 11.82 2.02
N TRP A 238 -23.03 11.92 2.13
CA TRP A 238 -22.17 12.43 1.09
C TRP A 238 -21.04 11.43 0.79
N THR A 239 -20.71 11.27 -0.50
CA THR A 239 -19.59 10.41 -0.92
C THR A 239 -18.99 10.87 -2.25
N THR A 240 -17.68 10.63 -2.41
CA THR A 240 -16.95 10.79 -3.67
C THR A 240 -16.82 9.49 -4.45
N THR A 241 -17.19 8.36 -3.85
CA THR A 241 -17.02 7.01 -4.40
C THR A 241 -18.39 6.33 -4.59
N THR A 242 -19.13 6.75 -5.61
CA THR A 242 -20.50 6.25 -5.91
C THR A 242 -20.54 4.72 -6.05
N TRP A 243 -19.52 4.12 -6.63
CA TRP A 243 -19.42 2.68 -6.86
C TRP A 243 -19.38 1.82 -5.58
N THR A 244 -19.14 2.43 -4.41
CA THR A 244 -19.14 1.72 -3.12
C THR A 244 -20.53 1.63 -2.47
N LEU A 245 -21.51 2.40 -2.95
CA LEU A 245 -22.88 2.39 -2.43
C LEU A 245 -23.51 0.99 -2.36
N PRO A 246 -23.31 0.08 -3.35
CA PRO A 246 -23.81 -1.28 -3.21
C PRO A 246 -23.28 -2.04 -1.98
N GLY A 247 -22.17 -1.60 -1.42
CA GLY A 247 -21.57 -2.12 -0.20
C GLY A 247 -22.03 -1.45 1.09
N ASN A 248 -22.93 -0.47 1.02
CA ASN A 248 -23.45 0.22 2.19
C ASN A 248 -24.23 -0.72 3.12
N LEU A 249 -23.92 -0.68 4.41
CA LEU A 249 -24.57 -1.42 5.47
C LEU A 249 -24.93 -0.54 6.68
N ALA A 250 -24.35 0.66 6.75
CA ALA A 250 -24.62 1.58 7.85
C ALA A 250 -24.45 3.05 7.41
N ILE A 251 -24.93 3.93 8.24
CA ILE A 251 -24.66 5.37 8.18
C ILE A 251 -24.05 5.76 9.53
N ALA A 252 -22.82 6.27 9.52
CA ALA A 252 -22.12 6.68 10.74
C ALA A 252 -22.37 8.16 11.05
N LEU A 253 -22.68 8.43 12.32
CA LEU A 253 -22.83 9.76 12.89
C LEU A 253 -21.82 9.96 14.00
N ASN A 254 -21.40 11.20 14.24
CA ASN A 254 -20.59 11.53 15.40
C ASN A 254 -21.50 11.60 16.65
N PRO A 255 -21.23 10.83 17.73
CA PRO A 255 -22.14 10.70 18.85
C PRO A 255 -22.38 12.00 19.65
N VAL A 256 -21.41 12.92 19.62
CA VAL A 256 -21.46 14.16 20.48
C VAL A 256 -21.82 15.40 19.67
N GLU A 257 -21.69 15.38 18.36
CA GLU A 257 -22.04 16.50 17.49
C GLU A 257 -23.55 16.66 17.37
N SER A 258 -24.02 17.89 17.13
CA SER A 258 -25.45 18.22 16.97
C SER A 258 -25.90 17.91 15.53
N TYR A 259 -27.03 17.21 15.42
CA TYR A 259 -27.73 16.92 14.17
C TYR A 259 -29.12 17.54 14.20
N VAL A 260 -29.55 18.08 13.09
CA VAL A 260 -30.84 18.75 12.94
C VAL A 260 -31.79 17.96 12.05
N VAL A 261 -33.07 17.99 12.40
CA VAL A 261 -34.18 17.58 11.54
C VAL A 261 -34.66 18.83 10.81
N VAL A 262 -34.43 18.90 9.54
CA VAL A 262 -34.75 20.09 8.70
C VAL A 262 -35.89 19.78 7.78
N LYS A 263 -36.93 20.61 7.81
CA LYS A 263 -38.06 20.55 6.90
C LYS A 263 -37.86 21.49 5.72
N ALA A 264 -37.96 20.97 4.50
CA ALA A 264 -37.97 21.75 3.27
C ALA A 264 -39.10 21.24 2.36
N GLY A 265 -40.10 22.08 2.15
CA GLY A 265 -41.32 21.66 1.47
C GLY A 265 -42.04 20.54 2.22
N GLU A 266 -42.21 19.39 1.58
CA GLU A 266 -42.86 18.21 2.18
C GLU A 266 -41.89 17.18 2.76
N GLU A 267 -40.58 17.32 2.50
CA GLU A 267 -39.56 16.38 2.94
C GLU A 267 -38.84 16.90 4.19
N CYS A 268 -38.35 15.95 5.01
CA CYS A 268 -37.47 16.24 6.13
C CYS A 268 -36.10 15.57 5.93
N TYR A 269 -35.06 16.27 6.33
CA TYR A 269 -33.67 15.82 6.18
C TYR A 269 -32.96 15.82 7.52
N ILE A 270 -32.14 14.79 7.75
CA ILE A 270 -31.29 14.68 8.96
C ILE A 270 -29.85 14.87 8.50
N VAL A 271 -29.19 15.90 9.02
CA VAL A 271 -27.83 16.29 8.71
C VAL A 271 -27.18 16.92 9.95
N ALA A 272 -25.84 16.98 10.01
CA ALA A 272 -25.16 17.70 11.09
C ALA A 272 -25.52 19.21 11.05
N GLU A 273 -25.77 19.79 12.21
CA GLU A 273 -26.14 21.21 12.35
C GLU A 273 -25.09 22.12 11.72
N ALA A 274 -23.81 21.87 12.00
CA ALA A 274 -22.70 22.66 11.46
C ALA A 274 -22.63 22.65 9.92
N LEU A 275 -23.14 21.60 9.27
CA LEU A 275 -23.10 21.41 7.81
C LEU A 275 -24.47 21.65 7.15
N CYS A 276 -25.52 21.92 7.92
CA CYS A 276 -26.90 22.04 7.43
C CYS A 276 -27.01 23.07 6.32
N LYS A 277 -26.56 24.30 6.56
CA LYS A 277 -26.63 25.38 5.56
C LYS A 277 -25.95 25.02 4.24
N LYS A 278 -24.76 24.40 4.31
CA LYS A 278 -24.00 23.98 3.12
C LYS A 278 -24.72 22.87 2.38
N THR A 279 -25.27 21.91 3.11
CA THR A 279 -26.01 20.77 2.54
C THR A 279 -27.28 21.25 1.83
N MET A 280 -28.07 22.11 2.48
CA MET A 280 -29.29 22.66 1.87
C MET A 280 -28.96 23.47 0.61
N ALA A 281 -27.93 24.29 0.65
CA ALA A 281 -27.49 25.05 -0.52
C ALA A 281 -27.04 24.14 -1.70
N ALA A 282 -26.33 23.03 -1.42
CA ALA A 282 -25.96 22.06 -2.45
C ALA A 282 -27.20 21.41 -3.12
N GLY A 283 -28.29 21.22 -2.35
CA GLY A 283 -29.57 20.77 -2.86
C GLY A 283 -30.42 21.87 -3.54
N GLY A 284 -29.92 23.11 -3.62
CA GLY A 284 -30.68 24.23 -4.16
C GLY A 284 -31.85 24.68 -3.27
N ILE A 285 -31.80 24.34 -1.99
CA ILE A 285 -32.85 24.64 -1.00
C ILE A 285 -32.46 25.91 -0.22
N GLU A 286 -33.18 26.99 -0.46
CA GLU A 286 -32.93 28.26 0.23
C GLU A 286 -33.88 28.46 1.41
N ASP A 287 -35.11 27.93 1.33
CA ASP A 287 -36.16 28.07 2.34
C ASP A 287 -36.38 26.74 3.08
N TYR A 288 -36.04 26.70 4.36
CA TYR A 288 -36.17 25.52 5.22
C TYR A 288 -36.33 25.90 6.69
N GLU A 289 -36.94 25.00 7.48
CA GLU A 289 -37.15 25.15 8.89
C GLU A 289 -36.44 24.03 9.68
N ILE A 290 -35.72 24.39 10.77
CA ILE A 290 -35.17 23.41 11.68
C ILE A 290 -36.25 23.06 12.70
N LEU A 291 -36.76 21.81 12.66
CA LEU A 291 -37.81 21.32 13.54
C LEU A 291 -37.27 20.89 14.88
N ALA A 292 -36.10 20.29 14.93
CA ALA A 292 -35.46 19.80 16.16
C ALA A 292 -33.96 19.63 15.96
N ALA A 293 -33.22 19.60 17.08
CA ALA A 293 -31.79 19.30 17.12
C ALA A 293 -31.49 18.28 18.22
N PHE A 294 -30.63 17.32 17.92
CA PHE A 294 -30.26 16.22 18.80
C PHE A 294 -28.77 15.89 18.69
N PRO A 295 -28.11 15.41 19.73
CA PRO A 295 -26.80 14.83 19.60
C PRO A 295 -26.88 13.52 18.76
N GLY A 296 -25.82 13.21 18.01
CA GLY A 296 -25.83 12.08 17.09
C GLY A 296 -26.13 10.72 17.72
N ASN A 297 -25.75 10.51 18.99
CA ASN A 297 -26.10 9.30 19.74
C ASN A 297 -27.61 9.08 19.91
N THR A 298 -28.44 10.10 19.73
CA THR A 298 -29.90 9.96 19.76
C THR A 298 -30.38 9.06 18.60
N PHE A 299 -29.73 9.11 17.45
CA PHE A 299 -30.12 8.38 16.24
C PHE A 299 -29.56 6.95 16.19
N GLU A 300 -28.72 6.56 17.15
CA GLU A 300 -28.11 5.22 17.18
C GLU A 300 -29.17 4.11 17.16
N TYR A 301 -28.92 3.07 16.37
CA TYR A 301 -29.80 1.93 16.09
C TYR A 301 -31.08 2.24 15.31
N MET A 302 -31.31 3.47 14.85
CA MET A 302 -32.31 3.71 13.83
C MET A 302 -31.93 2.98 12.54
N LYS A 303 -32.92 2.78 11.65
CA LYS A 303 -32.70 2.11 10.37
C LYS A 303 -33.14 2.99 9.23
N ALA A 304 -32.32 3.04 8.19
CA ALA A 304 -32.65 3.66 6.93
C ALA A 304 -32.78 2.61 5.82
N GLN A 305 -33.57 2.88 4.81
CA GLN A 305 -33.71 2.05 3.60
C GLN A 305 -32.58 2.42 2.64
N HIS A 306 -31.88 1.41 2.13
CA HIS A 306 -30.92 1.60 1.04
C HIS A 306 -31.61 2.14 -0.22
N PRO A 307 -31.05 3.15 -0.94
CA PRO A 307 -31.75 3.89 -1.98
C PRO A 307 -32.13 3.06 -3.22
N PHE A 308 -31.50 1.93 -3.48
CA PHE A 308 -31.75 1.10 -4.66
C PHE A 308 -31.61 -0.42 -4.43
N LEU A 309 -31.28 -0.87 -3.23
CA LEU A 309 -31.25 -2.30 -2.87
C LEU A 309 -32.28 -2.58 -1.78
N ASP A 310 -32.84 -3.78 -1.76
CA ASP A 310 -33.71 -4.22 -0.67
C ASP A 310 -32.88 -4.62 0.54
N ARG A 311 -32.34 -3.59 1.21
CA ARG A 311 -31.46 -3.70 2.35
C ARG A 311 -31.62 -2.53 3.31
N GLU A 312 -31.48 -2.80 4.59
CA GLU A 312 -31.45 -1.76 5.63
C GLU A 312 -30.03 -1.28 5.88
N SER A 313 -29.88 0.02 6.18
CA SER A 313 -28.66 0.66 6.62
C SER A 313 -28.84 1.07 8.10
N LEU A 314 -28.04 0.48 8.98
CA LEU A 314 -28.10 0.78 10.41
C LEU A 314 -27.46 2.15 10.69
N ILE A 315 -28.08 2.96 11.55
CA ILE A 315 -27.44 4.17 12.05
C ILE A 315 -26.52 3.81 13.21
N VAL A 316 -25.25 4.14 13.06
CA VAL A 316 -24.18 3.79 14.01
C VAL A 316 -23.41 5.03 14.45
N ASN A 317 -22.75 4.97 15.59
CA ASN A 317 -21.92 6.05 16.10
C ASN A 317 -20.43 5.78 15.83
N ALA A 318 -19.73 6.83 15.37
CA ALA A 318 -18.29 6.75 15.10
C ALA A 318 -17.60 8.10 15.31
N ASP A 319 -16.53 8.09 16.09
CA ASP A 319 -15.78 9.29 16.46
C ASP A 319 -14.98 9.89 15.28
N TYR A 320 -14.75 9.12 14.21
CA TYR A 320 -14.03 9.58 13.00
C TYR A 320 -14.87 10.51 12.11
N VAL A 321 -16.18 10.60 12.35
CA VAL A 321 -17.05 11.51 11.59
C VAL A 321 -16.74 12.95 11.98
N THR A 322 -16.24 13.75 11.02
CA THR A 322 -15.88 15.16 11.23
C THR A 322 -16.92 16.10 10.63
N MET A 323 -16.84 17.37 11.02
CA MET A 323 -17.72 18.44 10.55
C MET A 323 -17.04 19.34 9.51
N ASP A 324 -15.96 18.86 8.88
CA ASP A 324 -15.17 19.66 7.93
C ASP A 324 -15.78 19.65 6.51
N SER A 325 -16.45 18.55 6.16
CA SER A 325 -17.00 18.35 4.82
C SER A 325 -18.20 17.39 4.83
N GLY A 326 -18.92 17.34 3.71
CA GLY A 326 -20.09 16.48 3.53
C GLY A 326 -21.32 16.96 4.29
N THR A 327 -22.01 16.03 4.95
CA THR A 327 -23.28 16.24 5.65
C THR A 327 -23.24 15.90 7.14
N GLY A 328 -22.12 15.34 7.63
CA GLY A 328 -22.02 14.72 8.96
C GLY A 328 -22.65 13.32 9.04
N CYS A 329 -23.29 12.85 7.98
CA CYS A 329 -23.79 11.48 7.85
C CYS A 329 -22.89 10.73 6.86
N VAL A 330 -22.07 9.79 7.36
CA VAL A 330 -21.06 9.10 6.54
C VAL A 330 -21.60 7.77 6.05
N HIS A 331 -21.62 7.61 4.73
CA HIS A 331 -21.84 6.32 4.10
C HIS A 331 -20.80 5.31 4.57
N THR A 332 -21.26 4.20 5.18
CA THR A 332 -20.37 3.20 5.79
C THR A 332 -20.49 1.87 5.06
N ALA A 333 -19.37 1.47 4.43
CA ALA A 333 -19.25 0.25 3.64
C ALA A 333 -18.02 -0.55 4.12
N PRO A 334 -18.19 -1.53 5.01
CA PRO A 334 -17.09 -2.22 5.70
C PRO A 334 -16.13 -2.97 4.77
N GLY A 335 -16.57 -3.28 3.55
CA GLY A 335 -15.72 -3.87 2.52
C GLY A 335 -14.74 -2.89 1.88
N PHE A 336 -14.94 -1.57 2.06
CA PHE A 336 -14.22 -0.52 1.31
C PHE A 336 -13.56 0.56 2.16
N GLY A 337 -13.62 0.45 3.49
CA GLY A 337 -13.01 1.41 4.41
C GLY A 337 -12.48 0.73 5.67
N ALA A 338 -11.31 1.16 6.17
CA ALA A 338 -10.73 0.61 7.38
C ALA A 338 -11.53 1.01 8.63
N ASP A 339 -11.95 2.27 8.72
CA ASP A 339 -12.77 2.78 9.81
C ASP A 339 -14.19 2.21 9.77
N ASP A 340 -14.75 2.08 8.57
CA ASP A 340 -16.03 1.42 8.30
C ASP A 340 -16.01 -0.04 8.79
N TYR A 341 -14.93 -0.77 8.46
CA TYR A 341 -14.72 -2.15 8.91
C TYR A 341 -14.70 -2.25 10.44
N ILE A 342 -13.92 -1.39 11.10
CA ILE A 342 -13.79 -1.40 12.57
C ILE A 342 -15.14 -1.08 13.21
N THR A 343 -15.84 -0.07 12.70
CA THR A 343 -17.15 0.35 13.18
C THR A 343 -18.18 -0.73 12.99
N CYS A 344 -18.32 -1.27 11.79
CA CYS A 344 -19.27 -2.35 11.50
C CYS A 344 -19.02 -3.59 12.35
N LYS A 345 -17.76 -3.95 12.57
CA LYS A 345 -17.40 -5.07 13.46
C LYS A 345 -17.82 -4.83 14.91
N ARG A 346 -17.73 -3.58 15.42
CA ARG A 346 -18.20 -3.21 16.75
C ARG A 346 -19.72 -3.39 16.91
N TYR A 347 -20.48 -3.13 15.83
CA TYR A 347 -21.95 -3.31 15.79
C TYR A 347 -22.39 -4.70 15.31
N ASN A 348 -21.48 -5.67 15.14
CA ASN A 348 -21.74 -7.02 14.60
C ASN A 348 -22.44 -7.00 13.23
N ILE A 349 -22.09 -6.03 12.38
CA ILE A 349 -22.56 -5.94 11.01
C ILE A 349 -21.63 -6.77 10.13
N ASP A 350 -22.19 -7.62 9.30
CA ASP A 350 -21.45 -8.47 8.35
C ASP A 350 -20.67 -7.62 7.32
N ILE A 351 -19.62 -8.22 6.77
CA ILE A 351 -18.79 -7.54 5.77
C ILE A 351 -19.13 -8.11 4.41
N ILE A 352 -19.64 -7.26 3.53
CA ILE A 352 -19.85 -7.59 2.13
C ILE A 352 -18.86 -6.84 1.25
N VAL A 353 -18.47 -7.46 0.13
CA VAL A 353 -17.49 -6.91 -0.81
C VAL A 353 -18.06 -7.05 -2.23
N PRO A 354 -18.97 -6.18 -2.64
CA PRO A 354 -19.64 -6.29 -3.94
C PRO A 354 -18.76 -5.91 -5.14
N VAL A 355 -17.43 -6.01 -5.02
CA VAL A 355 -16.46 -5.82 -6.11
C VAL A 355 -15.42 -6.94 -6.07
N ASP A 356 -15.20 -7.59 -7.21
CA ASP A 356 -14.23 -8.69 -7.34
C ASP A 356 -12.77 -8.20 -7.43
N ASP A 357 -11.82 -9.13 -7.53
CA ASP A 357 -10.37 -8.86 -7.59
C ASP A 357 -9.98 -8.00 -8.80
N ARG A 358 -10.77 -8.02 -9.86
CA ARG A 358 -10.53 -7.29 -11.11
C ARG A 358 -11.28 -5.97 -11.17
N GLY A 359 -11.99 -5.61 -10.10
CA GLY A 359 -12.75 -4.37 -10.01
C GLY A 359 -14.15 -4.42 -10.64
N TYR A 360 -14.70 -5.61 -10.89
CA TYR A 360 -16.06 -5.74 -11.40
C TYR A 360 -17.05 -5.93 -10.27
N GLN A 361 -18.20 -5.30 -10.37
CA GLN A 361 -19.31 -5.45 -9.44
C GLN A 361 -19.80 -6.91 -9.45
N THR A 362 -19.95 -7.50 -8.25
CA THR A 362 -20.46 -8.87 -8.07
C THR A 362 -22.01 -8.91 -8.04
N ALA A 363 -22.58 -10.09 -7.89
CA ALA A 363 -24.04 -10.27 -7.75
C ALA A 363 -24.63 -9.50 -6.57
N ASP A 364 -23.84 -9.24 -5.51
CA ASP A 364 -24.25 -8.46 -4.34
C ASP A 364 -24.54 -6.98 -4.66
N ALA A 365 -24.08 -6.48 -5.81
CA ALA A 365 -24.37 -5.15 -6.31
C ALA A 365 -25.73 -5.08 -7.08
N GLY A 366 -26.49 -6.18 -7.14
CA GLY A 366 -27.76 -6.26 -7.81
C GLY A 366 -27.64 -6.01 -9.32
N LYS A 367 -28.42 -5.07 -9.86
CA LYS A 367 -28.45 -4.77 -11.31
C LYS A 367 -27.13 -4.24 -11.89
N TYR A 368 -26.18 -3.82 -11.06
CA TYR A 368 -24.87 -3.34 -11.49
C TYR A 368 -23.84 -4.46 -11.63
N ALA A 369 -24.20 -5.71 -11.32
CA ALA A 369 -23.31 -6.87 -11.46
C ALA A 369 -22.69 -6.95 -12.86
N GLY A 370 -21.38 -7.19 -12.92
CA GLY A 370 -20.62 -7.29 -14.17
C GLY A 370 -20.11 -5.95 -14.73
N LEU A 371 -20.52 -4.81 -14.18
CA LEU A 371 -19.93 -3.51 -14.55
C LEU A 371 -18.58 -3.32 -13.84
N TYR A 372 -17.62 -2.73 -14.54
CA TYR A 372 -16.40 -2.26 -13.91
C TYR A 372 -16.70 -1.12 -12.92
N TYR A 373 -16.03 -1.05 -11.79
CA TYR A 373 -16.37 -0.11 -10.71
C TYR A 373 -16.50 1.35 -11.21
N ALA A 374 -15.58 1.80 -12.06
CA ALA A 374 -15.61 3.15 -12.60
C ALA A 374 -16.84 3.39 -13.50
N GLN A 375 -17.27 2.38 -14.29
CA GLN A 375 -18.45 2.45 -15.14
C GLN A 375 -19.74 2.41 -14.31
N SER A 376 -19.72 1.73 -13.15
CA SER A 376 -20.90 1.68 -12.27
C SER A 376 -21.24 3.04 -11.65
N ASN A 377 -20.29 3.97 -11.54
CA ASN A 377 -20.56 5.34 -11.06
C ASN A 377 -21.67 6.03 -11.86
N GLU A 378 -21.55 6.03 -13.20
CA GLU A 378 -22.52 6.68 -14.09
C GLU A 378 -23.89 6.01 -14.03
N ALA A 379 -23.91 4.67 -14.02
CA ALA A 379 -25.15 3.91 -13.96
C ALA A 379 -25.88 4.14 -12.62
N ILE A 380 -25.18 4.09 -11.49
CA ILE A 380 -25.77 4.35 -10.17
C ILE A 380 -26.28 5.79 -10.07
N LEU A 381 -25.51 6.76 -10.57
CA LEU A 381 -25.90 8.16 -10.56
C LEU A 381 -27.17 8.41 -11.39
N ALA A 382 -27.28 7.81 -12.56
CA ALA A 382 -28.47 7.92 -13.41
C ALA A 382 -29.72 7.37 -12.71
N ASP A 383 -29.62 6.19 -12.12
CA ASP A 383 -30.72 5.56 -11.37
C ASP A 383 -31.15 6.36 -10.14
N MET A 384 -30.21 6.95 -9.42
CA MET A 384 -30.54 7.79 -8.27
C MET A 384 -31.22 9.11 -8.68
N LYS A 385 -30.89 9.65 -9.84
CA LYS A 385 -31.60 10.80 -10.42
C LYS A 385 -33.02 10.42 -10.76
N GLU A 386 -33.24 9.28 -11.44
CA GLU A 386 -34.53 8.79 -11.84
C GLU A 386 -35.44 8.46 -10.65
N SER A 387 -34.89 7.80 -9.63
CA SER A 387 -35.63 7.43 -8.41
C SER A 387 -35.85 8.61 -7.44
N GLY A 388 -35.25 9.77 -7.67
CA GLY A 388 -35.26 10.91 -6.73
C GLY A 388 -34.46 10.70 -5.46
N ALA A 389 -33.64 9.66 -5.38
CA ALA A 389 -32.72 9.43 -4.24
C ALA A 389 -31.48 10.33 -4.26
N LEU A 390 -31.12 10.90 -5.41
CA LEU A 390 -30.07 11.89 -5.49
C LEU A 390 -30.56 13.22 -4.93
N PHE A 391 -29.89 13.71 -3.87
CA PHE A 391 -30.18 15.02 -3.29
C PHE A 391 -29.44 16.14 -4.05
N ALA A 392 -28.15 15.95 -4.29
CA ALA A 392 -27.28 16.86 -5.05
C ALA A 392 -26.07 16.16 -5.64
N SER A 393 -25.41 16.81 -6.60
CA SER A 393 -24.12 16.35 -7.13
C SER A 393 -23.22 17.53 -7.49
N GLU A 394 -21.91 17.42 -7.22
CA GLU A 394 -20.91 18.45 -7.47
C GLU A 394 -19.65 17.82 -8.09
N GLU A 395 -19.05 18.49 -9.07
CA GLU A 395 -17.74 18.08 -9.54
C GLU A 395 -16.66 18.59 -8.60
N MET A 396 -15.70 17.72 -8.27
CA MET A 396 -14.56 18.10 -7.44
C MET A 396 -13.27 17.41 -7.87
N SER A 397 -12.16 18.09 -7.61
CA SER A 397 -10.81 17.53 -7.77
C SER A 397 -10.23 17.23 -6.41
N HIS A 398 -9.60 16.07 -6.30
CA HIS A 398 -8.92 15.65 -5.07
C HIS A 398 -7.74 14.75 -5.39
N GLU A 399 -6.82 14.63 -4.43
CA GLU A 399 -5.71 13.69 -4.51
C GLU A 399 -6.24 12.26 -4.31
N TYR A 400 -6.05 11.40 -5.32
CA TYR A 400 -6.50 10.02 -5.31
C TYR A 400 -5.32 9.04 -5.36
N PRO A 401 -5.36 7.91 -4.63
CA PRO A 401 -4.27 6.96 -4.61
C PRO A 401 -4.20 6.13 -5.89
N HIS A 402 -2.99 5.99 -6.43
CA HIS A 402 -2.66 5.26 -7.65
C HIS A 402 -1.61 4.19 -7.37
N CYS A 403 -1.65 3.11 -8.12
CA CYS A 403 -0.63 2.07 -8.08
C CYS A 403 0.71 2.59 -8.62
N TRP A 404 1.78 2.48 -7.83
CA TRP A 404 3.11 2.91 -8.22
C TRP A 404 3.66 2.23 -9.49
N ARG A 405 3.15 1.04 -9.82
CA ARG A 405 3.61 0.22 -10.98
C ARG A 405 2.86 0.56 -12.26
N CYS A 406 1.55 0.41 -12.25
CA CYS A 406 0.72 0.59 -13.45
C CYS A 406 0.12 1.98 -13.58
N LYS A 407 0.32 2.85 -12.55
CA LYS A 407 -0.19 4.23 -12.48
C LYS A 407 -1.71 4.34 -12.62
N SER A 408 -2.44 3.25 -12.41
CA SER A 408 -3.90 3.25 -12.44
C SER A 408 -4.46 3.57 -11.06
N PRO A 409 -5.64 4.21 -10.98
CA PRO A 409 -6.35 4.39 -9.71
C PRO A 409 -6.54 3.05 -9.01
N ILE A 410 -6.41 3.06 -7.69
CA ILE A 410 -6.60 1.88 -6.85
C ILE A 410 -7.95 1.96 -6.13
N ILE A 411 -8.38 0.86 -5.56
CA ILE A 411 -9.56 0.79 -4.71
C ILE A 411 -9.18 0.35 -3.30
N PHE A 412 -10.03 0.65 -2.33
CA PHE A 412 -10.03 -0.01 -1.04
C PHE A 412 -10.94 -1.23 -1.13
N ARG A 413 -10.47 -2.42 -0.74
CA ARG A 413 -11.25 -3.63 -0.85
C ARG A 413 -10.88 -4.60 0.27
N ALA A 414 -11.88 -5.10 1.01
CA ALA A 414 -11.64 -6.18 1.94
C ALA A 414 -11.33 -7.47 1.18
N THR A 415 -10.22 -8.08 1.54
CA THR A 415 -9.78 -9.34 0.97
C THR A 415 -9.29 -10.27 2.09
N THR A 416 -9.30 -11.56 1.83
CA THR A 416 -8.77 -12.54 2.78
C THR A 416 -7.26 -12.43 2.82
N LEU A 417 -6.73 -12.15 4.00
CA LEU A 417 -5.31 -11.95 4.25
C LEU A 417 -4.83 -12.82 5.42
N LEU A 418 -3.53 -13.03 5.45
CA LEU A 418 -2.84 -13.44 6.67
C LEU A 418 -2.51 -12.17 7.45
N VAL A 419 -3.20 -11.98 8.57
CA VAL A 419 -3.12 -10.78 9.38
C VAL A 419 -2.19 -11.04 10.55
N GLY A 420 -1.15 -10.20 10.70
CA GLY A 420 -0.31 -10.18 11.88
C GLY A 420 -0.99 -9.40 13.02
N THR A 421 -0.92 -9.92 14.24
CA THR A 421 -1.27 -9.16 15.44
C THR A 421 -0.22 -8.08 15.69
N LYS A 422 -0.62 -6.91 16.24
CA LYS A 422 0.36 -5.91 16.71
C LYS A 422 1.24 -6.56 17.77
N ILE A 423 2.51 -6.78 17.44
CA ILE A 423 3.50 -7.32 18.36
C ILE A 423 4.01 -6.16 19.19
N SER A 424 3.93 -6.26 20.52
CA SER A 424 4.52 -5.25 21.41
C SER A 424 6.05 -5.22 21.22
N SER A 425 6.68 -4.09 21.46
CA SER A 425 8.13 -3.90 21.32
C SER A 425 8.98 -4.96 22.04
N SER A 426 8.46 -5.53 23.14
CA SER A 426 9.11 -6.64 23.88
C SER A 426 9.13 -7.96 23.09
N VAL A 427 8.15 -8.20 22.22
CA VAL A 427 8.09 -9.41 21.39
C VAL A 427 8.91 -9.27 20.12
N THR A 428 9.06 -8.05 19.60
CA THR A 428 9.97 -7.75 18.49
C THR A 428 11.40 -8.14 18.84
N ASN A 429 11.85 -7.87 20.08
CA ASN A 429 13.15 -8.28 20.58
C ASN A 429 13.30 -9.82 20.69
N LEU A 430 12.22 -10.53 20.98
CA LEU A 430 12.24 -12.00 21.04
C LEU A 430 12.36 -12.64 19.65
N LEU A 431 11.70 -12.08 18.63
CA LEU A 431 11.81 -12.54 17.24
C LEU A 431 13.22 -12.35 16.69
N PHE A 432 13.87 -11.24 17.02
CA PHE A 432 15.27 -10.99 16.67
C PHE A 432 16.23 -11.97 17.34
N SER A 433 15.94 -12.40 18.56
CA SER A 433 16.78 -13.37 19.29
C SER A 433 16.69 -14.81 18.74
N PHE A 434 15.62 -15.17 18.02
CA PHE A 434 15.44 -16.51 17.44
C PHE A 434 15.92 -16.65 16.00
N VAL A 435 16.04 -15.55 15.26
CA VAL A 435 16.42 -15.55 13.83
C VAL A 435 17.91 -15.32 13.62
N LEU A 436 18.59 -14.75 14.60
CA LEU A 436 20.04 -14.53 14.57
C LEU A 436 20.68 -15.20 15.79
N PRO A 437 21.85 -15.84 15.63
CA PRO A 437 22.64 -16.22 16.79
C PRO A 437 22.95 -14.97 17.61
N PRO A 438 23.26 -15.08 18.94
CA PRO A 438 23.32 -13.96 19.86
C PRO A 438 24.51 -13.02 19.56
N ILE A 439 24.40 -12.24 18.51
CA ILE A 439 25.33 -11.17 18.19
C ILE A 439 24.53 -9.96 17.69
N LEU A 440 24.51 -8.94 18.57
CA LEU A 440 24.15 -7.53 18.33
C LEU A 440 22.71 -7.05 18.47
N SER A 441 22.53 -6.30 19.54
CA SER A 441 21.54 -5.23 19.68
C SER A 441 21.86 -4.08 18.71
N VAL A 442 21.05 -3.87 17.69
CA VAL A 442 21.00 -2.62 16.91
C VAL A 442 19.56 -2.27 16.57
N SER A 443 19.26 -1.01 16.84
CA SER A 443 17.99 -0.29 16.76
C SER A 443 17.10 -0.58 15.56
N CYS A 444 15.81 -0.78 15.86
CA CYS A 444 14.66 -0.96 14.99
C CYS A 444 14.36 0.24 14.07
N TRP A 445 14.79 0.22 12.81
CA TRP A 445 14.19 1.07 11.76
C TRP A 445 14.23 0.47 10.33
N GLY A 446 14.53 -0.81 10.18
CA GLY A 446 14.75 -1.43 8.86
C GLY A 446 13.85 -2.59 8.45
N LEU A 447 12.93 -3.08 9.28
CA LEU A 447 12.23 -4.35 9.03
C LEU A 447 10.75 -4.26 8.67
N ALA A 448 10.20 -3.06 8.46
CA ALA A 448 8.81 -2.91 7.98
C ALA A 448 8.64 -3.19 6.48
N LEU A 449 9.70 -3.46 5.73
CA LEU A 449 9.70 -3.51 4.26
C LEU A 449 9.90 -4.91 3.65
N ALA A 450 9.97 -5.98 4.42
CA ALA A 450 10.32 -7.30 3.89
C ALA A 450 9.16 -8.33 3.82
N PHE A 451 7.94 -7.99 4.20
CA PHE A 451 6.81 -8.93 4.17
C PHE A 451 5.72 -8.52 3.17
N SER A 452 6.10 -8.37 1.92
CA SER A 452 5.15 -8.43 0.80
C SER A 452 5.07 -9.89 0.32
N PHE A 453 4.40 -10.73 1.08
CA PHE A 453 4.06 -12.09 0.62
C PHE A 453 2.94 -12.01 -0.40
N SER A 454 3.28 -12.09 -1.67
CA SER A 454 2.35 -12.49 -2.72
C SER A 454 2.27 -14.01 -2.73
N LEU A 455 1.48 -14.59 -1.84
CA LEU A 455 1.02 -15.98 -1.97
C LEU A 455 -0.09 -15.99 -3.02
N CYS A 456 0.30 -16.07 -4.29
CA CYS A 456 -0.59 -16.55 -5.34
C CYS A 456 -0.53 -18.08 -5.33
N CYS A 457 -1.56 -18.73 -4.75
CA CYS A 457 -1.95 -20.08 -5.14
C CYS A 457 -2.67 -20.05 -6.48
#